data_a0f1ee1ea543f38c606a660bf0bc3ce4
#
_entry.id   a0f1ee1ea543f38c606a660bf0bc3ce4
#
_cell.length_a   1.000
_cell.length_b   1.000
_cell.length_c   1.000
_cell.angle_alpha   90.00
_cell.angle_beta   90.00
_cell.angle_gamma   90.00
#
_symmetry.space_group_name_H-M   'P 1'
#
loop_
_entity.id
_entity.type
_entity.pdbx_description
1 polymer ?
#
loop_
_entity_poly.entity_id
_entity_poly.type
_entity_poly.pdbx_seq_one_letter_code
_entity_poly.pdbx_strand_id
1 'polypeptide(L)'
;MSGLLRGVDYDSPIVKYRGERILHTLKKVSGRDTNIDPNFLIDTYYVHYLPLPIPKSKAEIDPSDNIKYSLVDMTMSSEIVNRNRNYSVANSAVSMALSVSYVQNLIEELERIRRTSQSQEEREAAEQILNGIMRGSSGREGRRNESQQQENQAMNKLMKQVHEKAMAKATEDANSVRSMQRIVGGNGAGTGSVMTFEGDVHEVLRLARNTEVRKILEFLSGIPRLGSFSKKKTARYSRGELYGYEEGSDLERIVPSELALPEELFYVKLAESQLLLYQKQIKETLGPIYLLLDKSGSMDGEKILWAKAVALALYSRARRENRDFYLRFFDNIPYPLIKVIKNAKSKDVLKMVEYIGKIRGGGGTDISRSVMSACDDIKDGHVKGVSEVIILTDGEDKIAETTVRRSLREANATLVSVMIRGDNSDLRRVSDTYLVVYKLDQNDLLRVVES
;
A
#
# COMPACT_ATOMS: atom_id res chain seq x y z
N MET A 1 30.05 22.27 -6.03
CA MET A 1 30.18 20.78 -6.09
C MET A 1 29.28 20.29 -7.22
N SER A 2 29.84 19.62 -8.20
CA SER A 2 29.10 19.24 -9.40
C SER A 2 28.56 17.82 -9.23
N GLY A 3 27.25 17.62 -9.31
CA GLY A 3 26.68 16.27 -9.41
C GLY A 3 26.99 15.61 -10.76
N LEU A 4 26.64 14.34 -10.92
CA LEU A 4 27.07 13.47 -12.01
C LEU A 4 26.13 13.42 -13.21
N LEU A 5 24.90 13.96 -13.07
CA LEU A 5 23.88 13.97 -14.13
C LEU A 5 23.79 15.32 -14.83
N ARG A 6 23.58 15.29 -16.15
CA ARG A 6 23.24 16.48 -16.94
C ARG A 6 21.76 16.82 -16.75
N GLY A 7 21.44 18.12 -16.80
CA GLY A 7 20.05 18.59 -16.70
C GLY A 7 19.49 18.65 -15.27
N VAL A 8 20.29 18.33 -14.26
CA VAL A 8 19.93 18.49 -12.84
C VAL A 8 20.68 19.72 -12.30
N ASP A 9 19.94 20.71 -11.83
CA ASP A 9 20.50 21.91 -11.19
C ASP A 9 20.71 21.63 -9.69
N TYR A 10 21.92 21.23 -9.31
CA TYR A 10 22.28 20.89 -7.92
C TYR A 10 22.31 22.10 -6.98
N ASP A 11 22.33 23.31 -7.52
CA ASP A 11 22.28 24.54 -6.74
C ASP A 11 20.85 25.01 -6.46
N SER A 12 19.88 24.46 -7.18
CA SER A 12 18.46 24.72 -6.95
C SER A 12 18.05 24.37 -5.52
N PRO A 13 17.29 25.26 -4.84
CA PRO A 13 16.75 25.01 -3.49
C PRO A 13 15.90 23.73 -3.43
N ILE A 14 15.19 23.38 -4.50
CA ILE A 14 14.33 22.19 -4.58
C ILE A 14 15.19 20.93 -4.55
N VAL A 15 16.29 20.89 -5.31
CA VAL A 15 17.18 19.75 -5.39
C VAL A 15 17.94 19.56 -4.08
N LYS A 16 18.43 20.66 -3.47
CA LYS A 16 19.07 20.66 -2.14
C LYS A 16 18.12 20.12 -1.06
N TYR A 17 16.92 20.67 -1.00
CA TYR A 17 15.88 20.19 -0.06
C TYR A 17 15.58 18.70 -0.23
N ARG A 18 15.52 18.23 -1.49
CA ARG A 18 15.30 16.79 -1.78
C ARG A 18 16.47 15.94 -1.31
N GLY A 19 17.70 16.37 -1.55
CA GLY A 19 18.90 15.71 -1.06
C GLY A 19 18.94 15.62 0.47
N GLU A 20 18.60 16.69 1.17
CA GLU A 20 18.49 16.70 2.64
C GLU A 20 17.42 15.72 3.15
N ARG A 21 16.29 15.65 2.48
CA ARG A 21 15.24 14.69 2.83
C ARG A 21 15.66 13.24 2.65
N ILE A 22 16.35 12.92 1.53
CA ILE A 22 16.87 11.59 1.27
C ILE A 22 17.89 11.22 2.35
N LEU A 23 18.82 12.12 2.68
CA LEU A 23 19.81 11.92 3.72
C LEU A 23 19.16 11.71 5.10
N HIS A 24 18.17 12.53 5.46
CA HIS A 24 17.42 12.38 6.71
C HIS A 24 16.67 11.05 6.78
N THR A 25 16.07 10.60 5.66
CA THR A 25 15.40 9.30 5.56
C THR A 25 16.41 8.17 5.74
N LEU A 26 17.56 8.26 5.09
CA LEU A 26 18.65 7.28 5.20
C LEU A 26 19.16 7.16 6.65
N LYS A 27 19.40 8.29 7.33
CA LYS A 27 19.79 8.32 8.75
C LYS A 27 18.75 7.65 9.65
N LYS A 28 17.48 7.91 9.42
CA LYS A 28 16.39 7.29 10.20
C LYS A 28 16.25 5.80 9.97
N VAL A 29 16.43 5.34 8.72
CA VAL A 29 16.30 3.93 8.35
C VAL A 29 17.53 3.13 8.78
N SER A 30 18.75 3.68 8.64
CA SER A 30 20.01 3.04 9.07
C SER A 30 20.22 3.05 10.59
N GLY A 31 19.55 3.97 11.30
CA GLY A 31 19.78 4.19 12.74
C GLY A 31 21.19 4.71 13.07
N ARG A 32 21.95 5.15 12.08
CA ARG A 32 23.33 5.63 12.21
C ARG A 32 23.49 6.99 11.54
N ASP A 33 24.38 7.80 12.07
CA ASP A 33 24.78 9.05 11.42
C ASP A 33 25.78 8.74 10.30
N THR A 34 25.28 8.62 9.08
CA THR A 34 26.09 8.32 7.90
C THR A 34 26.54 9.61 7.24
N ASN A 35 27.84 9.78 7.06
CA ASN A 35 28.44 10.96 6.42
C ASN A 35 28.58 10.75 4.92
N ILE A 36 27.46 10.51 4.24
CA ILE A 36 27.43 10.28 2.78
C ILE A 36 27.33 11.62 2.05
N ASP A 37 27.91 11.66 0.85
CA ASP A 37 27.79 12.83 -0.01
C ASP A 37 26.33 13.03 -0.46
N PRO A 38 25.68 14.16 -0.13
CA PRO A 38 24.31 14.42 -0.57
C PRO A 38 24.12 14.42 -2.07
N ASN A 39 25.14 14.82 -2.86
CA ASN A 39 25.06 14.81 -4.32
C ASN A 39 24.98 13.38 -4.86
N PHE A 40 25.69 12.43 -4.28
CA PHE A 40 25.56 11.02 -4.66
C PHE A 40 24.15 10.46 -4.39
N LEU A 41 23.53 10.86 -3.27
CA LEU A 41 22.13 10.51 -2.98
C LEU A 41 21.16 11.13 -3.97
N ILE A 42 21.41 12.38 -4.38
CA ILE A 42 20.64 13.08 -5.39
C ILE A 42 20.76 12.37 -6.74
N ASP A 43 21.99 12.02 -7.15
CA ASP A 43 22.24 11.32 -8.41
C ASP A 43 21.51 9.97 -8.44
N THR A 44 21.66 9.13 -7.41
CA THR A 44 20.96 7.83 -7.31
C THR A 44 19.44 7.99 -7.36
N TYR A 45 18.90 9.03 -6.73
CA TYR A 45 17.46 9.34 -6.78
C TYR A 45 17.01 9.71 -8.20
N TYR A 46 17.73 10.62 -8.87
CA TYR A 46 17.34 11.11 -10.19
C TYR A 46 17.55 10.07 -11.30
N VAL A 47 18.45 9.11 -11.14
CA VAL A 47 18.56 7.94 -12.04
C VAL A 47 17.23 7.17 -12.07
N HIS A 48 16.54 7.05 -10.94
CA HIS A 48 15.25 6.36 -10.86
C HIS A 48 14.05 7.25 -11.22
N TYR A 49 14.14 8.55 -10.93
CA TYR A 49 13.01 9.48 -11.04
C TYR A 49 12.86 10.07 -12.44
N LEU A 50 13.97 10.41 -13.11
CA LEU A 50 13.92 11.06 -14.43
C LEU A 50 13.53 10.06 -15.54
N PRO A 51 12.74 10.47 -16.51
CA PRO A 51 12.42 9.63 -17.68
C PRO A 51 13.66 9.31 -18.52
N LEU A 52 14.63 10.22 -18.59
CA LEU A 52 15.88 10.04 -19.33
C LEU A 52 17.05 10.68 -18.55
N PRO A 53 17.67 9.98 -17.59
CA PRO A 53 18.87 10.47 -16.94
C PRO A 53 20.06 10.38 -17.91
N ILE A 54 20.83 11.45 -18.01
CA ILE A 54 22.01 11.54 -18.88
C ILE A 54 23.24 11.79 -17.99
N PRO A 55 24.25 10.90 -17.98
CA PRO A 55 25.46 11.13 -17.21
C PRO A 55 26.33 12.19 -17.89
N LYS A 56 27.13 12.88 -17.09
CA LYS A 56 28.21 13.73 -17.60
C LYS A 56 29.31 12.86 -18.25
N SER A 57 30.11 13.43 -19.14
CA SER A 57 31.26 12.71 -19.69
C SER A 57 32.35 12.58 -18.61
N LYS A 58 33.14 11.50 -18.66
CA LYS A 58 34.26 11.30 -17.71
C LYS A 58 35.23 12.47 -17.66
N ALA A 59 35.39 13.22 -18.77
CA ALA A 59 36.23 14.40 -18.82
C ALA A 59 35.71 15.61 -18.03
N GLU A 60 34.40 15.62 -17.73
CA GLU A 60 33.72 16.70 -16.96
C GLU A 60 33.67 16.42 -15.45
N ILE A 61 34.21 15.27 -15.03
CA ILE A 61 34.05 14.78 -13.65
C ILE A 61 35.38 14.94 -12.91
N ASP A 62 35.30 15.39 -11.67
CA ASP A 62 36.44 15.45 -10.78
C ASP A 62 36.97 14.02 -10.52
N PRO A 63 38.28 13.80 -10.58
CA PRO A 63 38.89 12.49 -10.28
C PRO A 63 38.46 11.91 -8.91
N SER A 64 38.15 12.75 -7.93
CA SER A 64 37.65 12.34 -6.61
C SER A 64 36.25 11.67 -6.67
N ASP A 65 35.48 11.92 -7.73
CA ASP A 65 34.12 11.39 -7.90
C ASP A 65 34.06 10.14 -8.81
N ASN A 66 35.22 9.60 -9.26
CA ASN A 66 35.25 8.46 -10.14
C ASN A 66 34.52 7.22 -9.63
N ILE A 67 34.59 6.93 -8.31
CA ILE A 67 33.90 5.80 -7.69
C ILE A 67 32.39 6.02 -7.74
N LYS A 68 31.92 7.22 -7.37
CA LYS A 68 30.50 7.59 -7.44
C LYS A 68 29.97 7.51 -8.87
N TYR A 69 30.76 8.01 -9.81
CA TYR A 69 30.41 7.94 -11.24
C TYR A 69 30.27 6.50 -11.71
N SER A 70 31.22 5.62 -11.36
CA SER A 70 31.15 4.21 -11.74
C SER A 70 29.91 3.53 -11.17
N LEU A 71 29.51 3.84 -9.92
CA LEU A 71 28.31 3.31 -9.31
C LEU A 71 27.02 3.83 -9.99
N VAL A 72 26.98 5.11 -10.35
CA VAL A 72 25.85 5.71 -11.08
C VAL A 72 25.73 5.12 -12.49
N ASP A 73 26.84 4.96 -13.19
CA ASP A 73 26.90 4.36 -14.54
C ASP A 73 26.45 2.89 -14.51
N MET A 74 26.91 2.10 -13.53
CA MET A 74 26.43 0.72 -13.30
C MET A 74 24.93 0.69 -13.01
N THR A 75 24.44 1.65 -12.22
CA THR A 75 23.01 1.76 -11.91
C THR A 75 22.20 2.03 -13.18
N MET A 76 22.66 2.92 -14.03
CA MET A 76 21.97 3.25 -15.29
C MET A 76 22.00 2.11 -16.30
N SER A 77 23.08 1.33 -16.33
CA SER A 77 23.26 0.20 -17.24
C SER A 77 22.59 -1.09 -16.77
N SER A 78 22.07 -1.12 -15.52
CA SER A 78 21.48 -2.31 -14.92
C SER A 78 20.10 -2.63 -15.51
N GLU A 79 19.91 -3.89 -15.95
CA GLU A 79 18.58 -4.37 -16.39
C GLU A 79 17.51 -4.29 -15.28
N ILE A 80 17.91 -4.52 -14.03
CA ILE A 80 17.02 -4.42 -12.86
C ILE A 80 16.48 -3.01 -12.75
N VAL A 81 17.35 -2.01 -12.90
CA VAL A 81 16.95 -0.60 -12.87
C VAL A 81 16.02 -0.27 -14.03
N ASN A 82 16.31 -0.76 -15.23
CA ASN A 82 15.45 -0.55 -16.40
C ASN A 82 14.05 -1.11 -16.19
N ARG A 83 13.91 -2.28 -15.57
CA ARG A 83 12.61 -2.84 -15.17
C ARG A 83 11.92 -2.00 -14.09
N ASN A 84 12.66 -1.51 -13.09
CA ASN A 84 12.13 -0.68 -12.02
C ASN A 84 11.62 0.67 -12.53
N ARG A 85 12.18 1.20 -13.61
CA ARG A 85 11.78 2.47 -14.23
C ARG A 85 10.34 2.49 -14.70
N ASN A 86 9.74 1.35 -15.03
CA ASN A 86 8.33 1.26 -15.39
C ASN A 86 7.39 1.78 -14.31
N TYR A 87 7.84 1.89 -13.06
CA TYR A 87 7.02 2.35 -11.95
C TYR A 87 7.71 3.40 -11.04
N SER A 88 8.99 3.65 -11.23
CA SER A 88 9.72 4.65 -10.45
C SER A 88 9.75 6.02 -11.13
N VAL A 89 9.72 6.08 -12.47
CA VAL A 89 9.72 7.35 -13.21
C VAL A 89 8.56 8.22 -12.78
N ALA A 90 8.86 9.48 -12.44
CA ALA A 90 7.92 10.47 -11.90
C ALA A 90 7.22 10.06 -10.59
N ASN A 91 7.66 8.97 -9.94
CA ASN A 91 7.16 8.54 -8.65
C ASN A 91 8.20 8.81 -7.55
N SER A 92 8.06 9.96 -6.90
CA SER A 92 9.02 10.44 -5.92
C SER A 92 9.21 9.49 -4.73
N ALA A 93 8.14 8.89 -4.19
CA ALA A 93 8.24 8.00 -3.04
C ALA A 93 8.99 6.70 -3.36
N VAL A 94 8.70 6.10 -4.52
CA VAL A 94 9.38 4.87 -4.96
C VAL A 94 10.83 5.15 -5.32
N SER A 95 11.12 6.26 -6.01
CA SER A 95 12.49 6.65 -6.36
C SER A 95 13.33 6.97 -5.12
N MET A 96 12.72 7.60 -4.09
CA MET A 96 13.37 7.82 -2.79
C MET A 96 13.64 6.50 -2.07
N ALA A 97 12.67 5.57 -2.06
CA ALA A 97 12.85 4.26 -1.46
C ALA A 97 13.96 3.47 -2.15
N LEU A 98 14.03 3.48 -3.49
CA LEU A 98 15.11 2.84 -4.26
C LEU A 98 16.47 3.44 -3.91
N SER A 99 16.61 4.77 -3.92
CA SER A 99 17.86 5.44 -3.61
C SER A 99 18.32 5.15 -2.17
N VAL A 100 17.44 5.34 -1.18
CA VAL A 100 17.76 5.10 0.25
C VAL A 100 18.14 3.64 0.48
N SER A 101 17.33 2.71 -0.03
CA SER A 101 17.56 1.28 0.18
C SER A 101 18.82 0.80 -0.54
N TYR A 102 19.05 1.27 -1.78
CA TYR A 102 20.27 0.96 -2.51
C TYR A 102 21.53 1.40 -1.77
N VAL A 103 21.60 2.68 -1.40
CA VAL A 103 22.77 3.23 -0.72
C VAL A 103 22.98 2.58 0.65
N GLN A 104 21.91 2.33 1.41
CA GLN A 104 22.02 1.62 2.67
C GLN A 104 22.59 0.20 2.50
N ASN A 105 22.01 -0.59 1.60
CA ASN A 105 22.48 -1.96 1.36
C ASN A 105 23.90 -1.99 0.80
N LEU A 106 24.26 -1.01 -0.03
CA LEU A 106 25.62 -0.83 -0.54
C LEU A 106 26.62 -0.67 0.62
N ILE A 107 26.34 0.23 1.55
CA ILE A 107 27.20 0.49 2.72
C ILE A 107 27.27 -0.75 3.62
N GLU A 108 26.13 -1.36 3.94
CA GLU A 108 26.08 -2.55 4.80
C GLU A 108 26.89 -3.70 4.24
N GLU A 109 26.80 -3.94 2.91
CA GLU A 109 27.53 -5.02 2.25
C GLU A 109 29.05 -4.71 2.21
N LEU A 110 29.43 -3.46 1.91
CA LEU A 110 30.83 -3.03 1.94
C LEU A 110 31.41 -3.12 3.36
N GLU A 111 30.68 -2.67 4.39
CA GLU A 111 31.11 -2.81 5.79
C GLU A 111 31.24 -4.28 6.21
N ARG A 112 30.33 -5.13 5.74
CA ARG A 112 30.41 -6.57 5.97
C ARG A 112 31.68 -7.15 5.39
N ILE A 113 31.97 -6.88 4.12
CA ILE A 113 33.19 -7.36 3.45
C ILE A 113 34.42 -6.86 4.16
N ARG A 114 34.50 -5.57 4.51
CA ARG A 114 35.63 -5.00 5.24
C ARG A 114 35.89 -5.73 6.55
N ARG A 115 34.84 -6.22 7.26
CA ARG A 115 34.98 -6.91 8.56
C ARG A 115 35.26 -8.41 8.43
N THR A 116 34.67 -9.07 7.42
CA THR A 116 34.59 -10.53 7.40
C THR A 116 35.39 -11.19 6.25
N SER A 117 35.83 -10.42 5.22
CA SER A 117 36.61 -11.02 4.12
C SER A 117 37.97 -11.52 4.62
N GLN A 118 38.40 -12.67 4.12
CA GLN A 118 39.73 -13.23 4.35
C GLN A 118 40.79 -12.58 3.45
N SER A 119 40.39 -12.05 2.28
CA SER A 119 41.27 -11.37 1.35
C SER A 119 41.56 -9.93 1.80
N GLN A 120 42.82 -9.57 1.91
CA GLN A 120 43.24 -8.21 2.24
C GLN A 120 42.87 -7.24 1.10
N GLU A 121 43.02 -7.67 -0.15
CA GLU A 121 42.66 -6.89 -1.32
C GLU A 121 41.17 -6.49 -1.33
N GLU A 122 40.27 -7.44 -0.98
CA GLU A 122 38.84 -7.13 -0.89
C GLU A 122 38.52 -6.16 0.25
N ARG A 123 39.21 -6.24 1.39
CA ARG A 123 39.01 -5.29 2.51
C ARG A 123 39.45 -3.88 2.11
N GLU A 124 40.60 -3.76 1.49
CA GLU A 124 41.16 -2.47 1.03
C GLU A 124 40.26 -1.87 -0.07
N ALA A 125 39.82 -2.69 -1.04
CA ALA A 125 38.87 -2.26 -2.06
C ALA A 125 37.54 -1.79 -1.46
N ALA A 126 36.99 -2.52 -0.49
CA ALA A 126 35.77 -2.11 0.18
C ALA A 126 35.92 -0.79 0.94
N GLU A 127 37.08 -0.59 1.59
CA GLU A 127 37.38 0.67 2.29
C GLU A 127 37.55 1.84 1.33
N GLN A 128 38.20 1.63 0.20
CA GLN A 128 38.33 2.65 -0.86
C GLN A 128 36.97 3.06 -1.42
N ILE A 129 36.10 2.09 -1.71
CA ILE A 129 34.74 2.39 -2.18
C ILE A 129 33.95 3.16 -1.12
N LEU A 130 33.98 2.73 0.14
CA LEU A 130 33.30 3.44 1.24
C LEU A 130 33.79 4.88 1.38
N ASN A 131 35.11 5.09 1.35
CA ASN A 131 35.68 6.43 1.40
C ASN A 131 35.28 7.28 0.19
N GLY A 132 35.19 6.69 -1.00
CA GLY A 132 34.79 7.38 -2.21
C GLY A 132 33.35 7.88 -2.22
N ILE A 133 32.42 7.25 -1.47
CA ILE A 133 31.01 7.68 -1.37
C ILE A 133 30.75 8.61 -0.17
N MET A 134 31.71 8.76 0.74
CA MET A 134 31.57 9.63 1.90
C MET A 134 31.92 11.10 1.60
N ARG A 135 31.39 12.01 2.37
CA ARG A 135 31.61 13.45 2.25
C ARG A 135 33.04 13.81 2.68
N GLY A 136 33.78 14.46 1.81
CA GLY A 136 35.08 15.07 2.18
C GLY A 136 36.29 14.15 2.08
N SER A 137 36.20 12.98 1.43
CA SER A 137 37.39 12.20 1.13
C SER A 137 38.11 12.82 -0.05
N SER A 138 39.09 13.69 0.24
CA SER A 138 40.12 14.03 -0.73
C SER A 138 40.94 12.79 -0.99
N GLY A 139 40.83 12.24 -2.21
CA GLY A 139 41.62 11.10 -2.64
C GLY A 139 43.10 11.37 -2.40
N ARG A 140 43.75 10.56 -1.57
CA ARG A 140 45.21 10.50 -1.60
C ARG A 140 45.61 9.96 -2.97
N GLU A 141 46.18 10.80 -3.78
CA GLU A 141 46.90 10.38 -4.99
C GLU A 141 48.04 9.43 -4.56
N GLY A 142 47.78 8.14 -4.65
CA GLY A 142 48.78 7.11 -4.50
C GLY A 142 49.62 7.06 -5.77
N ARG A 143 50.93 7.00 -5.64
CA ARG A 143 51.91 6.87 -6.72
C ARG A 143 51.55 5.69 -7.62
N ARG A 144 51.58 5.91 -8.93
CA ARG A 144 51.34 4.90 -9.99
C ARG A 144 52.46 3.84 -9.95
N ASN A 145 52.12 2.60 -9.64
CA ASN A 145 52.96 1.41 -9.83
C ASN A 145 52.15 0.33 -10.58
N GLU A 146 52.84 -0.59 -11.24
CA GLU A 146 52.26 -1.65 -12.07
C GLU A 146 51.32 -2.61 -11.36
N SER A 147 51.31 -2.67 -10.02
CA SER A 147 50.32 -3.37 -9.18
C SER A 147 48.91 -2.78 -9.26
N GLN A 148 48.73 -1.55 -9.75
CA GLN A 148 47.42 -0.86 -9.82
C GLN A 148 46.44 -1.49 -10.83
N GLN A 149 46.90 -2.25 -11.84
CA GLN A 149 45.93 -2.86 -12.77
C GLN A 149 45.17 -4.03 -12.13
N GLN A 150 45.83 -4.83 -11.29
CA GLN A 150 45.18 -5.94 -10.57
C GLN A 150 44.24 -5.41 -9.45
N GLU A 151 44.68 -4.40 -8.69
CA GLU A 151 43.85 -3.73 -7.69
C GLU A 151 42.60 -3.09 -8.32
N ASN A 152 42.72 -2.44 -9.46
CA ASN A 152 41.56 -1.85 -10.16
C ASN A 152 40.59 -2.92 -10.69
N GLN A 153 41.08 -4.09 -11.13
CA GLN A 153 40.26 -5.20 -11.58
C GLN A 153 39.49 -5.82 -10.37
N ALA A 154 40.16 -6.04 -9.25
CA ALA A 154 39.55 -6.54 -8.01
C ALA A 154 38.50 -5.58 -7.50
N MET A 155 38.81 -4.28 -7.46
CA MET A 155 37.86 -3.23 -7.05
C MET A 155 36.62 -3.17 -7.96
N ASN A 156 36.77 -3.21 -9.27
CA ASN A 156 35.67 -3.19 -10.22
C ASN A 156 34.78 -4.45 -10.10
N LYS A 157 35.39 -5.62 -9.90
CA LYS A 157 34.68 -6.88 -9.69
C LYS A 157 33.86 -6.82 -8.39
N LEU A 158 34.49 -6.35 -7.30
CA LEU A 158 33.82 -6.19 -6.02
C LEU A 158 32.67 -5.18 -6.12
N MET A 159 32.92 -4.02 -6.75
CA MET A 159 31.91 -2.98 -6.94
C MET A 159 30.69 -3.51 -7.69
N LYS A 160 30.89 -4.30 -8.76
CA LYS A 160 29.79 -4.91 -9.51
C LYS A 160 28.99 -5.89 -8.66
N GLN A 161 29.65 -6.77 -7.91
CA GLN A 161 28.99 -7.75 -7.04
C GLN A 161 28.16 -7.08 -5.93
N VAL A 162 28.74 -6.07 -5.29
CA VAL A 162 28.05 -5.33 -4.22
C VAL A 162 26.90 -4.51 -4.78
N HIS A 163 27.09 -3.88 -5.95
CA HIS A 163 26.04 -3.15 -6.66
C HIS A 163 24.84 -4.06 -6.98
N GLU A 164 25.07 -5.23 -7.59
CA GLU A 164 24.00 -6.16 -7.97
C GLU A 164 23.20 -6.63 -6.74
N LYS A 165 23.88 -7.00 -5.66
CA LYS A 165 23.22 -7.39 -4.39
C LYS A 165 22.43 -6.25 -3.76
N ALA A 166 23.01 -5.06 -3.70
CA ALA A 166 22.35 -3.89 -3.13
C ALA A 166 21.11 -3.48 -3.93
N MET A 167 21.21 -3.54 -5.27
CA MET A 167 20.11 -3.22 -6.16
C MET A 167 18.96 -4.24 -6.09
N ALA A 168 19.28 -5.54 -5.99
CA ALA A 168 18.25 -6.57 -5.80
C ALA A 168 17.43 -6.34 -4.54
N LYS A 169 18.08 -6.10 -3.39
CA LYS A 169 17.40 -5.77 -2.13
C LYS A 169 16.61 -4.46 -2.21
N ALA A 170 17.17 -3.44 -2.86
CA ALA A 170 16.48 -2.16 -3.06
C ALA A 170 15.21 -2.33 -3.88
N THR A 171 15.22 -3.22 -4.87
CA THR A 171 14.05 -3.54 -5.69
C THR A 171 12.95 -4.23 -4.89
N GLU A 172 13.30 -5.17 -4.01
CA GLU A 172 12.34 -5.81 -3.11
C GLU A 172 11.67 -4.80 -2.18
N ASP A 173 12.47 -3.92 -1.55
CA ASP A 173 11.97 -2.85 -0.69
C ASP A 173 11.05 -1.90 -1.47
N ALA A 174 11.45 -1.50 -2.68
CA ALA A 174 10.66 -0.62 -3.53
C ALA A 174 9.33 -1.24 -3.99
N ASN A 175 9.30 -2.53 -4.28
CA ASN A 175 8.08 -3.26 -4.61
C ASN A 175 7.11 -3.28 -3.41
N SER A 176 7.63 -3.49 -2.20
CA SER A 176 6.84 -3.43 -0.97
C SER A 176 6.31 -2.01 -0.71
N VAL A 177 7.14 -0.97 -0.90
CA VAL A 177 6.72 0.44 -0.81
C VAL A 177 5.63 0.75 -1.84
N ARG A 178 5.78 0.28 -3.09
CA ARG A 178 4.77 0.45 -4.14
C ARG A 178 3.44 -0.22 -3.76
N SER A 179 3.48 -1.41 -3.20
CA SER A 179 2.27 -2.11 -2.74
C SER A 179 1.60 -1.35 -1.59
N MET A 180 2.36 -0.84 -0.63
CA MET A 180 1.86 0.03 0.42
C MET A 180 1.29 1.35 -0.12
N GLN A 181 1.96 1.96 -1.11
CA GLN A 181 1.49 3.18 -1.75
C GLN A 181 0.11 2.98 -2.41
N ARG A 182 -0.16 1.82 -2.99
CA ARG A 182 -1.48 1.49 -3.55
C ARG A 182 -2.56 1.40 -2.47
N ILE A 183 -2.22 0.86 -1.29
CA ILE A 183 -3.15 0.75 -0.16
C ILE A 183 -3.39 2.12 0.48
N VAL A 184 -2.31 2.88 0.74
CA VAL A 184 -2.35 4.17 1.45
C VAL A 184 -2.77 5.31 0.52
N GLY A 185 -2.28 5.32 -0.73
CA GLY A 185 -2.41 6.42 -1.69
C GLY A 185 -3.76 6.50 -2.42
N GLY A 186 -4.48 5.38 -2.54
CA GLY A 186 -5.68 5.30 -3.41
C GLY A 186 -5.35 5.50 -4.90
N ASN A 187 -6.27 5.13 -5.78
CA ASN A 187 -6.11 5.26 -7.24
C ASN A 187 -6.45 6.67 -7.78
N GLY A 188 -6.63 7.66 -6.92
CA GLY A 188 -6.90 9.03 -7.35
C GLY A 188 -5.64 9.68 -7.90
N ALA A 189 -5.64 10.05 -9.17
CA ALA A 189 -4.64 10.91 -9.82
C ALA A 189 -4.63 12.35 -9.24
N GLY A 190 -4.88 12.51 -7.95
CA GLY A 190 -4.91 13.77 -7.25
C GLY A 190 -3.60 14.00 -6.48
N THR A 191 -2.93 15.03 -6.81
CA THR A 191 -1.60 15.46 -6.36
C THR A 191 -1.38 15.58 -4.85
N GLY A 192 -2.42 15.58 -4.02
CA GLY A 192 -2.30 15.79 -2.56
C GLY A 192 -1.78 14.59 -1.75
N SER A 193 -2.10 13.34 -2.17
CA SER A 193 -1.71 12.15 -1.42
C SER A 193 -0.26 11.71 -1.64
N VAL A 194 0.32 12.06 -2.79
CA VAL A 194 1.72 11.74 -3.13
C VAL A 194 2.69 12.58 -2.28
N MET A 195 2.38 13.86 -2.07
CA MET A 195 3.22 14.75 -1.25
C MET A 195 3.25 14.36 0.23
N THR A 196 2.12 13.92 0.78
CA THR A 196 2.07 13.46 2.18
C THR A 196 2.82 12.14 2.38
N PHE A 197 2.85 11.27 1.36
CA PHE A 197 3.56 9.99 1.41
C PHE A 197 5.09 10.15 1.41
N GLU A 198 5.62 11.16 0.71
CA GLU A 198 7.06 11.47 0.74
C GLU A 198 7.57 11.78 2.16
N GLY A 199 6.73 12.37 3.03
CA GLY A 199 7.07 12.67 4.42
C GLY A 199 7.32 11.42 5.26
N ASP A 200 6.66 10.32 4.93
CA ASP A 200 6.58 9.12 5.73
C ASP A 200 7.38 7.94 5.13
N VAL A 201 8.21 8.17 4.08
CA VAL A 201 8.96 7.11 3.37
C VAL A 201 9.79 6.26 4.32
N HIS A 202 10.38 6.84 5.38
CA HIS A 202 11.15 6.09 6.36
C HIS A 202 10.30 5.10 7.17
N GLU A 203 9.06 5.48 7.54
CA GLU A 203 8.12 4.59 8.24
C GLU A 203 7.66 3.46 7.30
N VAL A 204 7.38 3.82 6.06
CA VAL A 204 6.98 2.87 5.01
C VAL A 204 8.10 1.85 4.74
N LEU A 205 9.36 2.30 4.61
CA LEU A 205 10.50 1.39 4.43
C LEU A 205 10.70 0.48 5.64
N ARG A 206 10.55 1.02 6.85
CA ARG A 206 10.61 0.21 8.08
C ARG A 206 9.54 -0.88 8.09
N LEU A 207 8.31 -0.53 7.74
CA LEU A 207 7.20 -1.49 7.66
C LEU A 207 7.37 -2.47 6.50
N ALA A 208 7.84 -2.01 5.34
CA ALA A 208 8.10 -2.85 4.18
C ALA A 208 9.16 -3.94 4.43
N ARG A 209 10.08 -3.70 5.37
CA ARG A 209 11.10 -4.65 5.81
C ARG A 209 10.61 -5.63 6.88
N ASN A 210 9.46 -5.38 7.47
CA ASN A 210 8.86 -6.33 8.41
C ASN A 210 8.40 -7.57 7.63
N THR A 211 8.88 -8.75 8.03
CA THR A 211 8.62 -10.03 7.35
C THR A 211 7.13 -10.35 7.27
N GLU A 212 6.38 -10.08 8.33
CA GLU A 212 4.93 -10.32 8.35
C GLU A 212 4.19 -9.38 7.39
N VAL A 213 4.53 -8.09 7.42
CA VAL A 213 3.95 -7.10 6.50
C VAL A 213 4.29 -7.44 5.05
N ARG A 214 5.52 -7.87 4.78
CA ARG A 214 5.95 -8.29 3.44
C ARG A 214 5.12 -9.45 2.91
N LYS A 215 4.92 -10.50 3.70
CA LYS A 215 4.08 -11.64 3.33
C LYS A 215 2.62 -11.22 3.03
N ILE A 216 2.06 -10.33 3.85
CA ILE A 216 0.71 -9.78 3.62
C ILE A 216 0.66 -9.02 2.28
N LEU A 217 1.68 -8.19 1.99
CA LEU A 217 1.76 -7.42 0.75
C LEU A 217 1.95 -8.31 -0.49
N GLU A 218 2.66 -9.44 -0.35
CA GLU A 218 2.82 -10.44 -1.41
C GLU A 218 1.47 -11.05 -1.80
N PHE A 219 0.62 -11.40 -0.84
CA PHE A 219 -0.75 -11.84 -1.12
C PHE A 219 -1.54 -10.80 -1.92
N LEU A 220 -1.37 -9.52 -1.60
CA LEU A 220 -2.08 -8.43 -2.26
C LEU A 220 -1.50 -8.06 -3.63
N SER A 221 -0.23 -8.34 -3.89
CA SER A 221 0.46 -7.94 -5.12
C SER A 221 -0.06 -8.63 -6.38
N GLY A 222 -0.56 -9.85 -6.23
CA GLY A 222 -1.11 -10.65 -7.32
C GLY A 222 -2.57 -10.36 -7.64
N ILE A 223 -3.25 -9.52 -6.83
CA ILE A 223 -4.65 -9.19 -7.08
C ILE A 223 -4.72 -8.15 -8.20
N PRO A 224 -5.37 -8.45 -9.35
CA PRO A 224 -5.69 -7.44 -10.35
C PRO A 224 -6.43 -6.30 -9.65
N ARG A 225 -6.29 -5.08 -10.14
CA ARG A 225 -7.00 -3.91 -9.59
C ARG A 225 -8.41 -4.35 -9.21
N LEU A 226 -8.69 -4.39 -7.92
CA LEU A 226 -10.04 -4.66 -7.43
C LEU A 226 -10.96 -3.72 -8.22
N GLY A 227 -11.65 -4.26 -9.21
CA GLY A 227 -12.46 -3.48 -10.13
C GLY A 227 -13.49 -2.67 -9.36
N SER A 228 -13.96 -1.60 -9.94
CA SER A 228 -15.09 -0.83 -9.43
C SER A 228 -16.37 -1.68 -9.51
N PHE A 229 -16.49 -2.68 -8.67
CA PHE A 229 -17.74 -3.42 -8.50
C PHE A 229 -18.60 -2.72 -7.45
N SER A 230 -18.92 -1.45 -7.73
CA SER A 230 -20.05 -0.83 -7.06
C SER A 230 -21.31 -1.50 -7.62
N LYS A 231 -21.80 -2.54 -6.96
CA LYS A 231 -23.19 -2.97 -7.11
C LYS A 231 -24.05 -1.82 -6.59
N LYS A 232 -24.34 -0.85 -7.46
CA LYS A 232 -25.37 0.15 -7.17
C LYS A 232 -26.68 -0.62 -7.06
N LYS A 233 -27.19 -0.81 -5.85
CA LYS A 233 -28.58 -1.23 -5.67
C LYS A 233 -29.44 -0.10 -6.22
N THR A 234 -29.99 -0.30 -7.41
CA THR A 234 -30.96 0.60 -8.02
C THR A 234 -32.28 0.36 -7.33
N ALA A 235 -32.65 1.22 -6.41
CA ALA A 235 -34.03 1.26 -5.93
C ALA A 235 -34.78 2.35 -6.71
N ARG A 236 -35.97 2.04 -7.20
CA ARG A 236 -36.84 2.99 -7.89
C ARG A 236 -37.55 3.86 -6.85
N TYR A 237 -37.20 5.13 -6.84
CA TYR A 237 -37.79 6.10 -5.90
C TYR A 237 -38.33 7.31 -6.67
N SER A 238 -39.41 7.92 -6.13
CA SER A 238 -39.95 9.17 -6.64
C SER A 238 -39.03 10.37 -6.39
N ARG A 239 -38.08 10.26 -5.45
CA ARG A 239 -37.08 11.28 -5.09
C ARG A 239 -35.68 10.73 -5.30
N GLY A 240 -34.74 11.54 -5.84
CA GLY A 240 -33.34 11.13 -6.07
C GLY A 240 -32.67 11.88 -7.19
N GLU A 241 -31.40 11.54 -7.47
CA GLU A 241 -30.65 12.07 -8.60
C GLU A 241 -31.16 11.44 -9.91
N LEU A 242 -31.24 12.23 -10.98
CA LEU A 242 -31.56 11.77 -12.33
C LEU A 242 -30.46 10.82 -12.83
N TYR A 243 -30.85 9.60 -13.18
CA TYR A 243 -29.93 8.61 -13.71
C TYR A 243 -30.17 8.31 -15.19
N GLY A 244 -31.41 8.38 -15.64
CA GLY A 244 -31.83 8.08 -17.00
C GLY A 244 -33.32 8.21 -17.19
N TYR A 245 -33.85 7.48 -18.17
CA TYR A 245 -35.26 7.43 -18.48
C TYR A 245 -35.72 5.97 -18.47
N GLU A 246 -37.01 5.76 -18.13
CA GLU A 246 -37.69 4.47 -18.20
C GLU A 246 -39.13 4.68 -18.68
N GLU A 247 -39.76 3.63 -19.21
CA GLU A 247 -41.17 3.66 -19.58
C GLU A 247 -42.05 3.18 -18.43
N GLY A 248 -43.21 3.80 -18.24
CA GLY A 248 -44.13 3.45 -17.15
C GLY A 248 -45.37 4.35 -17.08
N SER A 249 -46.11 4.26 -15.97
CA SER A 249 -47.35 5.00 -15.71
C SER A 249 -47.32 5.89 -14.47
N ASP A 250 -46.12 6.11 -13.87
CA ASP A 250 -45.97 6.90 -12.66
C ASP A 250 -45.92 8.40 -12.98
N LEU A 251 -47.03 9.10 -12.77
CA LEU A 251 -47.16 10.53 -13.10
C LEU A 251 -46.24 11.45 -12.27
N GLU A 252 -45.77 11.01 -11.08
CA GLU A 252 -44.83 11.82 -10.26
C GLU A 252 -43.43 11.97 -10.90
N ARG A 253 -43.10 11.06 -11.81
CA ARG A 253 -41.79 11.01 -12.48
C ARG A 253 -41.83 11.32 -13.94
N ILE A 254 -42.98 11.80 -14.46
CA ILE A 254 -43.19 12.06 -15.89
C ILE A 254 -42.18 13.11 -16.40
N VAL A 255 -41.66 12.87 -17.60
CA VAL A 255 -40.82 13.86 -18.29
C VAL A 255 -41.72 14.96 -18.86
N PRO A 256 -41.38 16.27 -18.71
CA PRO A 256 -42.24 17.35 -19.18
C PRO A 256 -42.65 17.27 -20.69
N SER A 257 -41.81 16.64 -21.53
CA SER A 257 -42.12 16.43 -22.94
C SER A 257 -43.38 15.54 -23.16
N GLU A 258 -43.64 14.61 -22.26
CA GLU A 258 -44.85 13.77 -22.36
C GLU A 258 -46.13 14.54 -22.06
N LEU A 259 -46.07 15.59 -21.25
CA LEU A 259 -47.18 16.51 -20.98
C LEU A 259 -47.53 17.40 -22.18
N ALA A 260 -46.66 17.52 -23.15
CA ALA A 260 -46.88 18.31 -24.38
C ALA A 260 -47.50 17.46 -25.48
N LEU A 261 -47.75 16.17 -25.26
CA LEU A 261 -48.42 15.30 -26.23
C LEU A 261 -49.91 15.67 -26.40
N PRO A 262 -50.54 15.40 -27.58
CA PRO A 262 -51.98 15.44 -27.75
C PRO A 262 -52.68 14.57 -26.70
N GLU A 263 -53.82 15.02 -26.18
CA GLU A 263 -54.52 14.41 -25.05
C GLU A 263 -54.83 12.93 -25.30
N GLU A 264 -55.28 12.58 -26.48
CA GLU A 264 -55.59 11.19 -26.85
C GLU A 264 -54.36 10.30 -26.80
N LEU A 265 -53.20 10.79 -27.28
CA LEU A 265 -51.96 10.04 -27.30
C LEU A 265 -51.39 9.87 -25.91
N PHE A 266 -51.53 10.91 -25.05
CA PHE A 266 -51.12 10.85 -23.65
C PHE A 266 -51.87 9.74 -22.90
N TYR A 267 -53.20 9.69 -23.04
CA TYR A 267 -53.99 8.65 -22.35
C TYR A 267 -53.73 7.24 -22.89
N VAL A 268 -53.46 7.07 -24.18
CA VAL A 268 -53.08 5.77 -24.74
C VAL A 268 -51.75 5.30 -24.13
N LYS A 269 -50.74 6.16 -24.12
CA LYS A 269 -49.44 5.85 -23.55
C LYS A 269 -49.52 5.58 -22.03
N LEU A 270 -50.37 6.32 -21.31
CA LEU A 270 -50.59 6.09 -19.89
C LEU A 270 -51.20 4.71 -19.64
N ALA A 271 -52.24 4.35 -20.40
CA ALA A 271 -52.92 3.06 -20.31
C ALA A 271 -51.98 1.89 -20.63
N GLU A 272 -51.08 2.07 -21.59
CA GLU A 272 -50.09 1.08 -21.99
C GLU A 272 -48.80 1.11 -21.16
N SER A 273 -48.70 1.99 -20.16
CA SER A 273 -47.48 2.20 -19.33
C SER A 273 -46.24 2.53 -20.15
N GLN A 274 -46.39 3.31 -21.24
CA GLN A 274 -45.34 3.73 -22.16
C GLN A 274 -44.96 5.20 -22.06
N LEU A 275 -45.42 5.90 -21.01
CA LEU A 275 -44.97 7.25 -20.74
C LEU A 275 -43.50 7.27 -20.36
N LEU A 276 -42.75 8.22 -20.88
CA LEU A 276 -41.35 8.41 -20.53
C LEU A 276 -41.24 9.03 -19.12
N LEU A 277 -40.57 8.34 -18.25
CA LEU A 277 -40.38 8.72 -16.84
C LEU A 277 -38.95 8.99 -16.55
N TYR A 278 -38.67 9.90 -15.62
CA TYR A 278 -37.38 10.06 -15.05
C TYR A 278 -37.01 8.85 -14.17
N GLN A 279 -35.93 8.15 -14.51
CA GLN A 279 -35.34 7.15 -13.64
C GLN A 279 -34.49 7.87 -12.58
N LYS A 280 -35.03 7.92 -11.36
CA LYS A 280 -34.33 8.54 -10.22
C LYS A 280 -33.71 7.47 -9.35
N GLN A 281 -32.47 7.71 -8.93
CA GLN A 281 -31.75 6.84 -7.99
C GLN A 281 -31.41 7.62 -6.74
N ILE A 282 -31.66 7.02 -5.59
CA ILE A 282 -31.11 7.48 -4.32
C ILE A 282 -29.81 6.68 -4.13
N LYS A 283 -28.69 7.37 -4.01
CA LYS A 283 -27.47 6.76 -3.49
C LYS A 283 -27.72 6.46 -2.01
N GLU A 284 -27.93 5.20 -1.68
CA GLU A 284 -27.92 4.80 -0.28
C GLU A 284 -26.58 5.19 0.30
N THR A 285 -26.58 5.97 1.38
CA THR A 285 -25.37 6.25 2.14
C THR A 285 -24.96 4.96 2.82
N LEU A 286 -23.95 4.30 2.27
CA LEU A 286 -23.36 3.14 2.91
C LEU A 286 -22.65 3.58 4.19
N GLY A 287 -22.94 2.89 5.29
CA GLY A 287 -22.23 3.06 6.56
C GLY A 287 -20.80 2.53 6.50
N PRO A 288 -20.05 2.49 7.61
CA PRO A 288 -18.70 1.98 7.65
C PRO A 288 -18.64 0.49 7.31
N ILE A 289 -17.45 0.05 6.91
CA ILE A 289 -17.08 -1.37 6.93
C ILE A 289 -16.45 -1.64 8.29
N TYR A 290 -17.04 -2.53 9.08
CA TYR A 290 -16.52 -2.96 10.36
C TYR A 290 -15.99 -4.38 10.26
N LEU A 291 -14.68 -4.57 10.43
CA LEU A 291 -14.03 -5.87 10.35
C LEU A 291 -13.72 -6.40 11.76
N LEU A 292 -14.25 -7.56 12.06
CA LEU A 292 -13.88 -8.40 13.19
C LEU A 292 -12.94 -9.51 12.71
N LEU A 293 -11.73 -9.56 13.25
CA LEU A 293 -10.73 -10.53 12.86
C LEU A 293 -10.35 -11.40 14.06
N ASP A 294 -10.66 -12.68 13.94
CA ASP A 294 -10.30 -13.69 14.92
C ASP A 294 -8.78 -13.89 14.95
N LYS A 295 -8.21 -13.81 16.15
CA LYS A 295 -6.81 -14.12 16.40
C LYS A 295 -6.61 -15.31 17.35
N SER A 296 -7.62 -16.16 17.50
CA SER A 296 -7.55 -17.36 18.32
C SER A 296 -6.35 -18.26 17.95
N GLY A 297 -5.99 -19.19 18.82
CA GLY A 297 -4.86 -20.07 18.59
C GLY A 297 -4.98 -20.93 17.34
N SER A 298 -6.20 -21.31 16.94
CA SER A 298 -6.51 -22.08 15.72
C SER A 298 -6.25 -21.30 14.42
N MET A 299 -6.30 -19.98 14.50
CA MET A 299 -6.01 -19.08 13.38
C MET A 299 -4.52 -18.92 13.07
N ASP A 300 -3.61 -19.42 13.91
CA ASP A 300 -2.17 -19.18 13.74
C ASP A 300 -1.62 -19.71 12.41
N GLY A 301 -0.53 -19.11 11.93
CA GLY A 301 0.15 -19.47 10.68
C GLY A 301 -0.46 -18.85 9.43
N GLU A 302 -0.84 -19.67 8.45
CA GLU A 302 -1.34 -19.22 7.14
C GLU A 302 -2.69 -18.51 7.23
N LYS A 303 -3.58 -18.97 8.11
CA LYS A 303 -4.94 -18.43 8.24
C LYS A 303 -4.92 -16.96 8.69
N ILE A 304 -4.15 -16.64 9.72
CA ILE A 304 -4.06 -15.26 10.22
C ILE A 304 -3.36 -14.33 9.21
N LEU A 305 -2.36 -14.83 8.47
CA LEU A 305 -1.71 -14.06 7.41
C LEU A 305 -2.68 -13.71 6.29
N TRP A 306 -3.45 -14.70 5.84
CA TRP A 306 -4.49 -14.49 4.83
C TRP A 306 -5.58 -13.53 5.32
N ALA A 307 -6.08 -13.71 6.55
CA ALA A 307 -7.08 -12.81 7.15
C ALA A 307 -6.57 -11.36 7.26
N LYS A 308 -5.31 -11.16 7.60
CA LYS A 308 -4.66 -9.84 7.59
C LYS A 308 -4.60 -9.24 6.18
N ALA A 309 -4.36 -10.06 5.15
CA ALA A 309 -4.39 -9.59 3.76
C ALA A 309 -5.81 -9.17 3.35
N VAL A 310 -6.83 -9.95 3.73
CA VAL A 310 -8.24 -9.58 3.55
C VAL A 310 -8.56 -8.26 4.25
N ALA A 311 -8.06 -8.02 5.47
CA ALA A 311 -8.26 -6.76 6.18
C ALA A 311 -7.76 -5.54 5.39
N LEU A 312 -6.56 -5.63 4.81
CA LEU A 312 -6.01 -4.55 3.98
C LEU A 312 -6.77 -4.38 2.66
N ALA A 313 -7.25 -5.47 2.07
CA ALA A 313 -8.07 -5.44 0.86
C ALA A 313 -9.44 -4.78 1.12
N LEU A 314 -10.10 -5.12 2.23
CA LEU A 314 -11.34 -4.50 2.68
C LEU A 314 -11.15 -3.02 3.02
N TYR A 315 -10.05 -2.64 3.65
CA TYR A 315 -9.70 -1.24 3.82
C TYR A 315 -9.59 -0.51 2.48
N SER A 316 -8.93 -1.12 1.49
CA SER A 316 -8.82 -0.54 0.14
C SER A 316 -10.18 -0.41 -0.55
N ARG A 317 -11.14 -1.34 -0.29
CA ARG A 317 -12.54 -1.24 -0.73
C ARG A 317 -13.25 -0.08 -0.03
N ALA A 318 -13.19 0.00 1.30
CA ALA A 318 -13.80 1.06 2.09
C ALA A 318 -13.36 2.46 1.62
N ARG A 319 -12.06 2.62 1.38
CA ARG A 319 -11.50 3.88 0.89
C ARG A 319 -12.02 4.27 -0.49
N ARG A 320 -12.16 3.31 -1.42
CA ARG A 320 -12.71 3.57 -2.76
C ARG A 320 -14.20 3.92 -2.73
N GLU A 321 -14.94 3.30 -1.83
CA GLU A 321 -16.34 3.55 -1.59
C GLU A 321 -16.58 4.81 -0.75
N ASN A 322 -15.50 5.50 -0.32
CA ASN A 322 -15.54 6.67 0.55
C ASN A 322 -16.28 6.40 1.88
N ARG A 323 -16.00 5.22 2.46
CA ARG A 323 -16.56 4.73 3.72
C ARG A 323 -15.50 4.76 4.82
N ASP A 324 -15.92 4.91 6.07
CA ASP A 324 -15.06 4.70 7.23
C ASP A 324 -14.76 3.21 7.37
N PHE A 325 -13.57 2.87 7.85
CA PHE A 325 -13.14 1.50 8.09
C PHE A 325 -12.81 1.29 9.56
N TYR A 326 -13.41 0.30 10.17
CA TYR A 326 -13.20 -0.12 11.55
C TYR A 326 -12.61 -1.51 11.57
N LEU A 327 -11.56 -1.70 12.37
CA LEU A 327 -10.89 -3.00 12.55
C LEU A 327 -10.76 -3.30 14.03
N ARG A 328 -11.23 -4.46 14.43
CA ARG A 328 -11.05 -5.00 15.77
C ARG A 328 -10.63 -6.45 15.69
N PHE A 329 -9.55 -6.78 16.37
CA PHE A 329 -9.18 -8.16 16.63
C PHE A 329 -9.95 -8.68 17.83
N PHE A 330 -10.21 -9.97 17.86
CA PHE A 330 -10.83 -10.62 19.00
C PHE A 330 -10.28 -12.03 19.22
N ASP A 331 -10.40 -12.49 20.45
CA ASP A 331 -10.29 -13.87 20.90
C ASP A 331 -11.45 -14.11 21.91
N ASN A 332 -11.21 -14.48 23.17
CA ASN A 332 -12.22 -14.48 24.21
C ASN A 332 -12.71 -13.09 24.59
N ILE A 333 -11.97 -12.06 24.20
CA ILE A 333 -12.30 -10.65 24.43
C ILE A 333 -12.07 -9.80 23.18
N PRO A 334 -12.89 -8.76 22.96
CA PRO A 334 -12.64 -7.78 21.91
C PRO A 334 -11.43 -6.89 22.26
N TYR A 335 -10.48 -6.74 21.33
CA TYR A 335 -9.32 -5.86 21.45
C TYR A 335 -9.66 -4.40 21.12
N PRO A 336 -8.73 -3.46 21.36
CA PRO A 336 -8.97 -2.05 21.05
C PRO A 336 -9.36 -1.83 19.57
N LEU A 337 -10.37 -0.97 19.37
CA LEU A 337 -10.86 -0.60 18.05
C LEU A 337 -9.86 0.31 17.33
N ILE A 338 -9.53 -0.04 16.10
CA ILE A 338 -8.85 0.84 15.16
C ILE A 338 -9.88 1.43 14.22
N LYS A 339 -9.96 2.76 14.20
CA LYS A 339 -10.85 3.51 13.33
C LYS A 339 -10.02 4.29 12.32
N VAL A 340 -10.25 4.03 11.03
CA VAL A 340 -9.64 4.77 9.92
C VAL A 340 -10.76 5.44 9.16
N ILE A 341 -10.90 6.75 9.34
CA ILE A 341 -11.93 7.53 8.66
C ILE A 341 -11.60 7.67 7.16
N LYS A 342 -12.62 7.89 6.34
CA LYS A 342 -12.49 8.04 4.87
C LYS A 342 -11.42 9.04 4.41
N ASN A 343 -11.18 10.09 5.19
CA ASN A 343 -10.16 11.13 4.93
C ASN A 343 -8.93 10.99 5.83
N ALA A 344 -8.63 9.78 6.33
CA ALA A 344 -7.48 9.54 7.19
C ALA A 344 -6.17 9.93 6.51
N LYS A 345 -5.24 10.48 7.30
CA LYS A 345 -3.88 10.79 6.84
C LYS A 345 -3.09 9.48 6.65
N SER A 346 -2.10 9.52 5.77
CA SER A 346 -1.20 8.37 5.52
C SER A 346 -0.66 7.75 6.81
N LYS A 347 -0.32 8.57 7.78
CA LYS A 347 0.21 8.15 9.08
C LYS A 347 -0.75 7.26 9.88
N ASP A 348 -2.05 7.54 9.83
CA ASP A 348 -3.05 6.74 10.55
C ASP A 348 -3.21 5.37 9.88
N VAL A 349 -3.12 5.32 8.56
CA VAL A 349 -3.14 4.07 7.79
C VAL A 349 -1.89 3.24 8.08
N LEU A 350 -0.71 3.87 8.13
CA LEU A 350 0.54 3.18 8.47
C LEU A 350 0.50 2.59 9.88
N LYS A 351 -0.08 3.30 10.87
CA LYS A 351 -0.32 2.76 12.23
C LYS A 351 -1.22 1.53 12.20
N MET A 352 -2.28 1.54 11.39
CA MET A 352 -3.16 0.38 11.22
C MET A 352 -2.37 -0.81 10.63
N VAL A 353 -1.57 -0.59 9.58
CA VAL A 353 -0.73 -1.64 8.96
C VAL A 353 0.28 -2.19 9.96
N GLU A 354 0.92 -1.31 10.74
CA GLU A 354 1.87 -1.71 11.79
C GLU A 354 1.19 -2.57 12.88
N TYR A 355 -0.02 -2.18 13.29
CA TYR A 355 -0.79 -2.94 14.26
C TYR A 355 -1.18 -4.32 13.72
N ILE A 356 -1.70 -4.40 12.49
CA ILE A 356 -2.01 -5.66 11.81
C ILE A 356 -0.78 -6.56 11.75
N GLY A 357 0.39 -6.01 11.41
CA GLY A 357 1.64 -6.77 11.35
C GLY A 357 2.10 -7.32 12.70
N LYS A 358 1.85 -6.62 13.81
CA LYS A 358 2.30 -6.99 15.16
C LYS A 358 1.43 -8.08 15.81
N ILE A 359 0.16 -8.17 15.47
CA ILE A 359 -0.77 -9.14 16.08
C ILE A 359 -0.34 -10.56 15.70
N ARG A 360 -0.33 -11.45 16.70
CA ARG A 360 -0.08 -12.88 16.56
C ARG A 360 -1.29 -13.66 17.02
N GLY A 361 -1.47 -14.89 16.51
CA GLY A 361 -2.49 -15.80 16.95
C GLY A 361 -2.31 -16.19 18.41
N GLY A 362 -3.41 -16.50 19.10
CA GLY A 362 -3.44 -16.95 20.48
C GLY A 362 -4.75 -16.59 21.18
N GLY A 363 -5.13 -17.36 22.17
CA GLY A 363 -6.39 -17.23 22.90
C GLY A 363 -7.48 -18.19 22.42
N GLY A 364 -8.67 -18.09 22.99
CA GLY A 364 -9.86 -18.81 22.55
C GLY A 364 -10.72 -17.97 21.60
N THR A 365 -12.03 -18.21 21.53
CA THR A 365 -12.94 -17.53 20.58
C THR A 365 -14.26 -17.23 21.27
N ASP A 366 -14.74 -15.96 21.22
CA ASP A 366 -16.10 -15.54 21.62
C ASP A 366 -16.68 -14.65 20.53
N ILE A 367 -17.39 -15.27 19.61
CA ILE A 367 -17.98 -14.61 18.44
C ILE A 367 -19.13 -13.69 18.87
N SER A 368 -20.00 -14.16 19.76
CA SER A 368 -21.18 -13.42 20.20
C SER A 368 -20.82 -12.08 20.84
N ARG A 369 -19.89 -12.09 21.77
CA ARG A 369 -19.38 -10.91 22.44
C ARG A 369 -18.73 -9.93 21.46
N SER A 370 -18.01 -10.45 20.49
CA SER A 370 -17.29 -9.64 19.52
C SER A 370 -18.23 -8.92 18.57
N VAL A 371 -19.28 -9.60 18.07
CA VAL A 371 -20.31 -8.99 17.22
C VAL A 371 -21.13 -7.95 18.00
N MET A 372 -21.53 -8.24 19.26
CA MET A 372 -22.22 -7.27 20.10
C MET A 372 -21.37 -6.02 20.34
N SER A 373 -20.08 -6.19 20.64
CA SER A 373 -19.16 -5.05 20.80
C SER A 373 -19.04 -4.20 19.52
N ALA A 374 -19.06 -4.82 18.34
CA ALA A 374 -19.09 -4.09 17.08
C ALA A 374 -20.39 -3.28 16.90
N CYS A 375 -21.53 -3.87 17.27
CA CYS A 375 -22.81 -3.17 17.23
C CYS A 375 -22.85 -1.96 18.17
N ASP A 376 -22.26 -2.09 19.36
CA ASP A 376 -22.20 -0.98 20.33
C ASP A 376 -21.30 0.14 19.82
N ASP A 377 -20.12 -0.17 19.26
CA ASP A 377 -19.23 0.83 18.62
C ASP A 377 -19.95 1.59 17.48
N ILE A 378 -20.76 0.89 16.70
CA ILE A 378 -21.51 1.51 15.59
C ILE A 378 -22.58 2.47 16.15
N LYS A 379 -23.29 2.08 17.20
CA LYS A 379 -24.30 2.93 17.87
C LYS A 379 -23.66 4.17 18.48
N ASP A 380 -22.55 4.01 19.20
CA ASP A 380 -21.83 5.09 19.86
C ASP A 380 -21.19 6.05 18.85
N GLY A 381 -20.82 5.55 17.69
CA GLY A 381 -20.24 6.33 16.62
C GLY A 381 -21.22 7.22 15.85
N HIS A 382 -22.51 7.20 16.17
CA HIS A 382 -23.59 7.94 15.48
C HIS A 382 -23.53 7.81 13.94
N VAL A 383 -23.27 6.61 13.46
CA VAL A 383 -23.05 6.33 12.05
C VAL A 383 -24.36 6.43 11.27
N LYS A 384 -24.36 7.20 10.17
CA LYS A 384 -25.47 7.28 9.22
C LYS A 384 -25.30 6.23 8.12
N GLY A 385 -26.35 5.47 7.85
CA GLY A 385 -26.37 4.45 6.80
C GLY A 385 -26.28 3.02 7.35
N VAL A 386 -26.41 2.03 6.46
CA VAL A 386 -26.31 0.61 6.80
C VAL A 386 -24.84 0.24 6.97
N SER A 387 -24.46 -0.18 8.17
CA SER A 387 -23.12 -0.65 8.47
C SER A 387 -22.94 -2.10 8.03
N GLU A 388 -21.76 -2.43 7.53
CA GLU A 388 -21.40 -3.78 7.11
C GLU A 388 -20.39 -4.35 8.11
N VAL A 389 -20.84 -5.31 8.92
CA VAL A 389 -19.99 -6.03 9.89
C VAL A 389 -19.51 -7.31 9.22
N ILE A 390 -18.21 -7.43 9.01
CA ILE A 390 -17.57 -8.60 8.42
C ILE A 390 -16.80 -9.31 9.51
N ILE A 391 -17.03 -10.60 9.71
CA ILE A 391 -16.28 -11.43 10.67
C ILE A 391 -15.46 -12.49 9.91
N LEU A 392 -14.18 -12.57 10.25
CA LEU A 392 -13.26 -13.62 9.77
C LEU A 392 -12.88 -14.50 10.95
N THR A 393 -13.25 -15.79 10.90
CA THR A 393 -12.97 -16.77 11.97
C THR A 393 -12.85 -18.18 11.42
N ASP A 394 -12.18 -19.06 12.13
CA ASP A 394 -12.19 -20.50 11.92
C ASP A 394 -12.85 -21.25 13.11
N GLY A 395 -13.36 -20.49 14.08
CA GLY A 395 -13.87 -21.03 15.34
C GLY A 395 -15.30 -21.56 15.28
N GLU A 396 -15.50 -22.71 15.92
CA GLU A 396 -16.80 -23.30 16.18
C GLU A 396 -17.27 -22.88 17.57
N ASP A 397 -17.78 -21.65 17.68
CA ASP A 397 -18.35 -21.15 18.94
C ASP A 397 -19.89 -21.20 18.92
N LYS A 398 -20.51 -21.37 20.09
CA LYS A 398 -21.96 -21.29 20.24
C LYS A 398 -22.40 -19.82 20.26
N ILE A 399 -23.34 -19.49 19.39
CA ILE A 399 -23.76 -18.09 19.23
C ILE A 399 -25.09 -17.85 19.93
N ALA A 400 -25.16 -16.75 20.72
CA ALA A 400 -26.38 -16.24 21.32
C ALA A 400 -27.27 -15.58 20.25
N GLU A 401 -27.90 -16.40 19.38
CA GLU A 401 -28.59 -16.02 18.15
C GLU A 401 -29.55 -14.85 18.34
N THR A 402 -30.46 -14.94 19.34
CA THR A 402 -31.46 -13.91 19.59
C THR A 402 -30.85 -12.56 19.97
N THR A 403 -29.80 -12.59 20.81
CA THR A 403 -29.12 -11.37 21.27
C THR A 403 -28.34 -10.72 20.14
N VAL A 404 -27.59 -11.52 19.37
CA VAL A 404 -26.80 -11.03 18.23
C VAL A 404 -27.70 -10.43 17.15
N ARG A 405 -28.77 -11.11 16.76
CA ARG A 405 -29.76 -10.56 15.81
C ARG A 405 -30.41 -9.26 16.28
N ARG A 406 -30.72 -9.15 17.59
CA ARG A 406 -31.24 -7.93 18.15
C ARG A 406 -30.23 -6.78 18.06
N SER A 407 -28.99 -7.02 18.47
CA SER A 407 -27.91 -6.01 18.41
C SER A 407 -27.64 -5.53 16.99
N LEU A 408 -27.63 -6.42 16.01
CA LEU A 408 -27.45 -6.07 14.58
C LEU A 408 -28.59 -5.17 14.07
N ARG A 409 -29.84 -5.50 14.40
CA ARG A 409 -31.01 -4.66 14.03
C ARG A 409 -30.96 -3.28 14.68
N GLU A 410 -30.63 -3.22 15.98
CA GLU A 410 -30.51 -1.94 16.69
C GLU A 410 -29.38 -1.07 16.15
N ALA A 411 -28.29 -1.67 15.69
CA ALA A 411 -27.15 -0.97 15.07
C ALA A 411 -27.38 -0.65 13.58
N ASN A 412 -28.49 -1.07 12.97
CA ASN A 412 -28.73 -1.00 11.54
C ASN A 412 -27.52 -1.56 10.73
N ALA A 413 -27.11 -2.79 11.08
CA ALA A 413 -25.94 -3.45 10.53
C ALA A 413 -26.31 -4.78 9.91
N THR A 414 -25.62 -5.11 8.80
CA THR A 414 -25.64 -6.43 8.16
C THR A 414 -24.41 -7.22 8.58
N LEU A 415 -24.56 -8.53 8.77
CA LEU A 415 -23.48 -9.42 9.14
C LEU A 415 -23.04 -10.31 7.97
N VAL A 416 -21.79 -10.16 7.55
CA VAL A 416 -21.13 -11.02 6.59
C VAL A 416 -20.12 -11.90 7.33
N SER A 417 -20.35 -13.21 7.31
CA SER A 417 -19.46 -14.14 7.99
C SER A 417 -18.63 -14.94 7.01
N VAL A 418 -17.34 -14.98 7.26
CA VAL A 418 -16.36 -15.72 6.48
C VAL A 418 -15.70 -16.78 7.37
N MET A 419 -16.03 -18.03 7.10
CA MET A 419 -15.43 -19.17 7.77
C MET A 419 -14.18 -19.64 7.04
N ILE A 420 -13.10 -19.78 7.79
CA ILE A 420 -11.79 -20.19 7.28
C ILE A 420 -11.57 -21.66 7.61
N ARG A 421 -11.68 -22.54 6.60
CA ARG A 421 -11.47 -24.01 6.74
C ARG A 421 -12.33 -24.64 7.85
N GLY A 422 -13.54 -24.15 8.04
CA GLY A 422 -14.49 -24.63 9.06
C GLY A 422 -15.93 -24.39 8.64
N ASP A 423 -16.85 -24.75 9.49
CA ASP A 423 -18.29 -24.45 9.37
C ASP A 423 -18.88 -24.20 10.76
N ASN A 424 -19.77 -23.20 10.85
CA ASN A 424 -20.48 -22.89 12.09
C ASN A 424 -21.96 -22.65 11.77
N SER A 425 -22.80 -23.61 12.14
CA SER A 425 -24.24 -23.59 11.83
C SER A 425 -24.98 -22.43 12.51
N ASP A 426 -24.55 -22.04 13.73
CA ASP A 426 -25.16 -20.96 14.47
C ASP A 426 -24.81 -19.61 13.85
N LEU A 427 -23.54 -19.43 13.46
CA LEU A 427 -23.08 -18.24 12.73
C LEU A 427 -23.78 -18.10 11.38
N ARG A 428 -23.97 -19.21 10.67
CA ARG A 428 -24.70 -19.24 9.39
C ARG A 428 -26.14 -18.75 9.54
N ARG A 429 -26.81 -19.09 10.65
CA ARG A 429 -28.20 -18.65 10.89
C ARG A 429 -28.32 -17.15 11.15
N VAL A 430 -27.35 -16.55 11.83
CA VAL A 430 -27.40 -15.12 12.19
C VAL A 430 -26.86 -14.19 11.11
N SER A 431 -26.15 -14.72 10.12
CA SER A 431 -25.51 -13.97 9.05
C SER A 431 -26.45 -13.67 7.89
N ASP A 432 -26.35 -12.46 7.34
CA ASP A 432 -27.00 -12.09 6.08
C ASP A 432 -26.29 -12.73 4.89
N THR A 433 -24.97 -12.83 4.97
CA THR A 433 -24.13 -13.53 3.98
C THR A 433 -23.17 -14.44 4.74
N TYR A 434 -23.06 -15.70 4.29
CA TYR A 434 -22.17 -16.69 4.88
C TYR A 434 -21.28 -17.31 3.82
N LEU A 435 -19.98 -17.13 3.94
CA LEU A 435 -18.96 -17.60 2.99
C LEU A 435 -18.04 -18.60 3.70
N VAL A 436 -17.67 -19.66 2.99
CA VAL A 436 -16.64 -20.61 3.45
C VAL A 436 -15.46 -20.56 2.48
N VAL A 437 -14.28 -20.42 3.01
CA VAL A 437 -13.01 -20.38 2.26
C VAL A 437 -12.08 -21.50 2.72
N TYR A 438 -11.49 -22.21 1.76
CA TYR A 438 -10.65 -23.38 2.03
C TYR A 438 -9.21 -23.22 1.55
N LYS A 439 -9.00 -22.65 0.36
CA LYS A 439 -7.69 -22.57 -0.29
C LYS A 439 -6.82 -21.44 0.23
N LEU A 440 -7.45 -20.37 0.74
CA LEU A 440 -6.79 -19.15 1.21
C LEU A 440 -5.96 -18.49 0.11
N ASP A 441 -6.41 -18.63 -1.13
CA ASP A 441 -5.77 -18.03 -2.29
C ASP A 441 -6.33 -16.63 -2.61
N GLN A 442 -5.86 -16.04 -3.71
CA GLN A 442 -6.30 -14.74 -4.17
C GLN A 442 -7.76 -14.72 -4.63
N ASN A 443 -8.26 -15.85 -5.15
CA ASN A 443 -9.65 -15.96 -5.59
C ASN A 443 -10.60 -15.95 -4.39
N ASP A 444 -10.25 -16.69 -3.32
CA ASP A 444 -10.99 -16.66 -2.07
C ASP A 444 -11.00 -15.25 -1.46
N LEU A 445 -9.85 -14.53 -1.52
CA LEU A 445 -9.77 -13.16 -1.04
C LEU A 445 -10.65 -12.21 -1.85
N LEU A 446 -10.63 -12.29 -3.18
CA LEU A 446 -11.49 -11.47 -4.06
C LEU A 446 -12.96 -11.71 -3.76
N ARG A 447 -13.37 -12.98 -3.61
CA ARG A 447 -14.74 -13.36 -3.28
C ARG A 447 -15.22 -12.73 -1.97
N VAL A 448 -14.36 -12.68 -0.95
CA VAL A 448 -14.68 -12.02 0.33
C VAL A 448 -14.76 -10.51 0.20
N VAL A 449 -13.89 -9.90 -0.59
CA VAL A 449 -13.89 -8.44 -0.78
C VAL A 449 -15.05 -7.96 -1.64
N GLU A 450 -15.60 -8.83 -2.51
CA GLU A 450 -16.72 -8.49 -3.40
C GLU A 450 -18.11 -8.81 -2.79
N SER A 451 -18.15 -9.62 -1.73
CA SER A 451 -19.38 -9.93 -1.01
C SER A 451 -19.88 -8.73 -0.22
#